data_f200d9307a010219160db091f3b22692
#
_entry.id   f200d9307a010219160db091f3b22692
#
_cell.length_a   1.000
_cell.length_b   1.000
_cell.length_c   1.000
_cell.angle_alpha   90.00
_cell.angle_beta   90.00
_cell.angle_gamma   90.00
#
_symmetry.space_group_name_H-M   'P 1'
#
loop_
_entity.id
_entity.type
_entity.pdbx_description
1 polymer ?
#
loop_
_entity_poly.entity_id
_entity_poly.type
_entity_poly.pdbx_seq_one_letter_code
_entity_poly.pdbx_strand_id
1 'polypeptide(L)'
;LHRTMVSPIVEEGAIRGVIVESKAGREAVLAEVVIDATGDADVACRAGAKVHKTPTEEMMAASVMFSMTGVDKTRFMENVKNNPHTYQDWCGPDWSMKTSGKEDKLFSPYLKRPFEEAIKQGLIPSNLNTITGTWGAITDQGDLSYLNLVHLAGLDATNPDDLTRGEIEGRYQAIQAIKALKKFNPGCENAKLRNFGMTIGIRDTRKIDAKYNM
;
A
#
# COMPACT_ATOMS: atom_id res chain seq x y z
N LEU A 1 -6.11 8.80 -21.77
CA LEU A 1 -6.80 8.03 -20.74
C LEU A 1 -7.34 6.73 -21.33
N HIS A 2 -7.49 5.69 -20.50
CA HIS A 2 -8.01 4.37 -20.90
C HIS A 2 -7.18 3.67 -21.98
N ARG A 3 -5.88 3.93 -22.00
CA ARG A 3 -4.89 3.23 -22.81
C ARG A 3 -3.82 2.64 -21.92
N THR A 4 -3.41 1.42 -22.20
CA THR A 4 -2.33 0.72 -21.48
C THR A 4 -1.14 0.58 -22.42
N MET A 5 0.05 0.96 -21.96
CA MET A 5 1.29 0.78 -22.71
C MET A 5 1.62 -0.71 -22.84
N VAL A 6 1.89 -1.16 -24.04
CA VAL A 6 2.21 -2.56 -24.37
C VAL A 6 3.71 -2.72 -24.66
N SER A 7 4.28 -1.85 -25.49
CA SER A 7 5.69 -1.92 -25.83
C SER A 7 6.21 -0.54 -26.28
N PRO A 8 7.51 -0.24 -26.09
CA PRO A 8 8.14 0.91 -26.73
C PRO A 8 8.32 0.65 -28.25
N ILE A 9 8.40 1.74 -29.01
CA ILE A 9 8.88 1.77 -30.39
C ILE A 9 10.33 2.23 -30.33
N VAL A 10 11.26 1.35 -30.70
CA VAL A 10 12.69 1.64 -30.63
C VAL A 10 13.27 1.60 -32.05
N GLU A 11 13.92 2.69 -32.47
CA GLU A 11 14.59 2.80 -33.74
C GLU A 11 16.01 3.39 -33.53
N GLU A 12 17.01 2.76 -34.08
CA GLU A 12 18.41 3.18 -33.97
C GLU A 12 18.88 3.44 -32.52
N GLY A 13 18.39 2.65 -31.57
CA GLY A 13 18.72 2.77 -30.14
C GLY A 13 18.00 3.91 -29.39
N ALA A 14 17.06 4.59 -30.04
CA ALA A 14 16.25 5.64 -29.44
C ALA A 14 14.76 5.24 -29.36
N ILE A 15 14.09 5.62 -28.27
CA ILE A 15 12.64 5.43 -28.15
C ILE A 15 11.95 6.53 -28.97
N ARG A 16 11.14 6.11 -29.95
CA ARG A 16 10.39 7.00 -30.85
C ARG A 16 8.91 7.08 -30.52
N GLY A 17 8.46 6.34 -29.53
CA GLY A 17 7.08 6.30 -29.09
C GLY A 17 6.73 5.03 -28.35
N VAL A 18 5.46 4.77 -28.22
CA VAL A 18 4.93 3.58 -27.54
C VAL A 18 3.75 2.98 -28.30
N ILE A 19 3.61 1.68 -28.22
CA ILE A 19 2.39 0.96 -28.60
C ILE A 19 1.47 0.92 -27.38
N VAL A 20 0.23 1.29 -27.58
CA VAL A 20 -0.81 1.24 -26.55
C VAL A 20 -1.98 0.37 -26.99
N GLU A 21 -2.66 -0.24 -26.02
CA GLU A 21 -3.87 -1.02 -26.20
C GLU A 21 -5.06 -0.32 -25.55
N SER A 22 -6.21 -0.36 -26.19
CA SER A 22 -7.47 0.19 -25.68
C SER A 22 -8.65 -0.66 -26.18
N LYS A 23 -9.87 -0.31 -25.76
CA LYS A 23 -11.08 -0.94 -26.32
C LYS A 23 -11.29 -0.66 -27.82
N ALA A 24 -10.65 0.38 -28.35
CA ALA A 24 -10.67 0.68 -29.80
C ALA A 24 -9.61 -0.10 -30.59
N GLY A 25 -8.78 -0.88 -29.88
CA GLY A 25 -7.70 -1.66 -30.47
C GLY A 25 -6.32 -1.05 -30.16
N ARG A 26 -5.34 -1.48 -30.92
CA ARG A 26 -3.92 -1.14 -30.77
C ARG A 26 -3.56 0.08 -31.60
N GLU A 27 -2.84 1.01 -30.99
CA GLU A 27 -2.42 2.27 -31.61
C GLU A 27 -0.92 2.52 -31.34
N ALA A 28 -0.23 3.18 -32.27
CA ALA A 28 1.09 3.72 -32.08
C ALA A 28 0.99 5.22 -31.70
N VAL A 29 1.62 5.59 -30.60
CA VAL A 29 1.78 7.01 -30.20
C VAL A 29 3.23 7.38 -30.41
N LEU A 30 3.52 8.19 -31.42
CA LEU A 30 4.86 8.67 -31.72
C LEU A 30 5.17 9.92 -30.89
N ALA A 31 6.42 10.09 -30.48
CA ALA A 31 6.88 11.22 -29.69
C ALA A 31 8.38 11.45 -29.90
N GLU A 32 8.79 12.72 -29.84
CA GLU A 32 10.22 13.09 -29.86
C GLU A 32 10.91 12.78 -28.53
N VAL A 33 10.17 12.85 -27.41
CA VAL A 33 10.63 12.56 -26.06
C VAL A 33 9.60 11.67 -25.35
N VAL A 34 10.07 10.61 -24.71
CA VAL A 34 9.26 9.69 -23.90
C VAL A 34 9.75 9.73 -22.46
N ILE A 35 8.83 9.99 -21.53
CA ILE A 35 9.11 9.97 -20.10
C ILE A 35 8.46 8.72 -19.52
N ASP A 36 9.29 7.82 -18.95
CA ASP A 36 8.81 6.65 -18.23
C ASP A 36 8.42 7.04 -16.80
N ALA A 37 7.11 7.17 -16.57
CA ALA A 37 6.51 7.45 -15.27
C ALA A 37 5.66 6.26 -14.79
N THR A 38 5.98 5.04 -15.21
CA THR A 38 5.23 3.83 -14.83
C THR A 38 5.41 3.44 -13.35
N GLY A 39 6.47 3.95 -12.71
CA GLY A 39 6.85 3.55 -11.35
C GLY A 39 7.69 2.28 -11.31
N ASP A 40 7.60 1.44 -12.35
CA ASP A 40 8.18 0.10 -12.43
C ASP A 40 9.21 -0.03 -13.56
N ALA A 41 9.61 1.09 -14.18
CA ALA A 41 10.51 1.15 -15.33
C ALA A 41 10.04 0.28 -16.53
N ASP A 42 8.74 0.20 -16.77
CA ASP A 42 8.16 -0.68 -17.79
C ASP A 42 8.59 -0.31 -19.20
N VAL A 43 8.58 0.96 -19.53
CA VAL A 43 9.00 1.44 -20.86
C VAL A 43 10.50 1.24 -21.04
N ALA A 44 11.30 1.66 -20.06
CA ALA A 44 12.75 1.57 -20.09
C ALA A 44 13.23 0.12 -20.20
N CYS A 45 12.70 -0.76 -19.37
CA CYS A 45 13.02 -2.18 -19.36
C CYS A 45 12.70 -2.85 -20.70
N ARG A 46 11.51 -2.60 -21.25
CA ARG A 46 11.08 -3.16 -22.54
C ARG A 46 11.83 -2.54 -23.73
N ALA A 47 12.41 -1.35 -23.56
CA ALA A 47 13.28 -0.73 -24.54
C ALA A 47 14.73 -1.24 -24.49
N GLY A 48 15.05 -2.15 -23.54
CA GLY A 48 16.38 -2.74 -23.40
C GLY A 48 17.31 -1.97 -22.47
N ALA A 49 16.80 -1.01 -21.70
CA ALA A 49 17.59 -0.37 -20.65
C ALA A 49 17.98 -1.37 -19.56
N LYS A 50 19.18 -1.23 -19.02
CA LYS A 50 19.62 -2.05 -17.90
C LYS A 50 18.82 -1.71 -16.65
N VAL A 51 18.24 -2.72 -16.06
CA VAL A 51 17.46 -2.60 -14.81
C VAL A 51 17.95 -3.65 -13.80
N HIS A 52 17.72 -3.37 -12.53
CA HIS A 52 17.94 -4.33 -11.46
C HIS A 52 16.68 -4.40 -10.58
N LYS A 53 16.51 -5.49 -9.85
CA LYS A 53 15.49 -5.69 -8.82
C LYS A 53 16.15 -6.01 -7.49
N THR A 54 15.57 -5.53 -6.42
CA THR A 54 15.86 -6.03 -5.08
C THR A 54 15.48 -7.53 -5.03
N PRO A 55 16.24 -8.39 -4.36
CA PRO A 55 15.79 -9.77 -4.10
C PRO A 55 14.40 -9.79 -3.48
N THR A 56 13.53 -10.72 -3.91
CA THR A 56 12.11 -10.71 -3.53
C THR A 56 11.89 -10.74 -2.02
N GLU A 57 12.77 -11.42 -1.28
CA GLU A 57 12.76 -11.51 0.18
C GLU A 57 13.14 -10.20 0.89
N GLU A 58 13.83 -9.31 0.19
CA GLU A 58 14.28 -8.00 0.69
C GLU A 58 13.40 -6.84 0.18
N MET A 59 12.47 -7.12 -0.75
CA MET A 59 11.59 -6.11 -1.31
C MET A 59 10.68 -5.51 -0.22
N MET A 60 10.43 -4.21 -0.32
CA MET A 60 9.46 -3.55 0.54
C MET A 60 8.08 -4.20 0.39
N ALA A 61 7.46 -4.52 1.53
CA ALA A 61 6.14 -5.15 1.55
C ALA A 61 5.09 -4.30 0.80
N ALA A 62 4.33 -4.96 -0.05
CA ALA A 62 3.14 -4.37 -0.66
C ALA A 62 2.02 -4.22 0.37
N SER A 63 1.01 -3.43 0.06
CA SER A 63 -0.07 -3.10 1.00
C SER A 63 -1.42 -3.05 0.31
N VAL A 64 -2.47 -3.53 0.98
CA VAL A 64 -3.85 -3.29 0.57
C VAL A 64 -4.47 -2.26 1.51
N MET A 65 -4.74 -1.08 0.97
CA MET A 65 -5.43 -0.02 1.68
C MET A 65 -6.93 -0.31 1.74
N PHE A 66 -7.54 0.04 2.87
CA PHE A 66 -9.00 -0.09 3.02
C PHE A 66 -9.58 1.01 3.90
N SER A 67 -10.88 1.08 3.96
CA SER A 67 -11.62 2.00 4.82
C SER A 67 -12.74 1.25 5.53
N MET A 68 -13.09 1.74 6.72
CA MET A 68 -14.20 1.23 7.52
C MET A 68 -15.27 2.32 7.69
N THR A 69 -16.48 1.89 8.01
CA THR A 69 -17.59 2.75 8.41
C THR A 69 -18.22 2.21 9.71
N GLY A 70 -19.04 3.02 10.37
CA GLY A 70 -19.70 2.63 11.62
C GLY A 70 -18.79 2.70 12.86
N VAL A 71 -17.76 3.53 12.81
CA VAL A 71 -16.85 3.80 13.92
C VAL A 71 -17.43 4.96 14.77
N ASP A 72 -17.54 4.77 16.07
CA ASP A 72 -17.80 5.86 17.02
C ASP A 72 -16.55 6.75 17.13
N LYS A 73 -16.59 7.90 16.49
CA LYS A 73 -15.47 8.83 16.42
C LYS A 73 -15.00 9.27 17.81
N THR A 74 -15.92 9.58 18.71
CA THR A 74 -15.56 10.10 20.04
C THR A 74 -14.81 9.05 20.82
N ARG A 75 -15.33 7.84 20.93
CA ARG A 75 -14.69 6.74 21.65
C ARG A 75 -13.40 6.28 21.01
N PHE A 76 -13.34 6.26 19.67
CA PHE A 76 -12.12 5.95 18.95
C PHE A 76 -11.02 6.96 19.25
N MET A 77 -11.33 8.26 19.17
CA MET A 77 -10.37 9.33 19.41
C MET A 77 -9.92 9.39 20.88
N GLU A 78 -10.80 9.16 21.83
CA GLU A 78 -10.43 9.03 23.24
C GLU A 78 -9.46 7.86 23.48
N ASN A 79 -9.74 6.71 22.85
CA ASN A 79 -8.86 5.55 22.95
C ASN A 79 -7.46 5.84 22.37
N VAL A 80 -7.37 6.47 21.21
CA VAL A 80 -6.09 6.85 20.59
C VAL A 80 -5.30 7.82 21.46
N LYS A 81 -5.96 8.80 22.07
CA LYS A 81 -5.33 9.77 22.98
C LYS A 81 -4.82 9.13 24.27
N ASN A 82 -5.61 8.23 24.86
CA ASN A 82 -5.30 7.60 26.13
C ASN A 82 -4.31 6.42 26.01
N ASN A 83 -4.16 5.88 24.83
CA ASN A 83 -3.30 4.73 24.56
C ASN A 83 -2.42 5.01 23.32
N PRO A 84 -1.54 6.01 23.38
CA PRO A 84 -0.67 6.32 22.26
C PRO A 84 0.28 5.15 21.99
N HIS A 85 0.34 4.71 20.74
CA HIS A 85 1.34 3.75 20.29
C HIS A 85 2.47 4.53 19.63
N THR A 86 3.68 4.28 20.05
CA THR A 86 4.87 4.85 19.42
C THR A 86 5.15 4.05 18.15
N TYR A 87 5.20 4.74 17.05
CA TYR A 87 5.68 4.18 15.80
C TYR A 87 7.20 4.07 15.88
N GLN A 88 7.70 2.87 16.06
CA GLN A 88 9.12 2.53 16.10
C GLN A 88 9.37 1.52 14.98
N ASP A 89 9.28 1.97 13.74
CA ASP A 89 9.52 1.10 12.62
C ASP A 89 11.02 1.07 12.27
N TRP A 90 11.39 1.40 11.12
CA TRP A 90 12.74 1.33 10.54
C TRP A 90 13.70 2.46 10.98
N CYS A 91 13.28 3.36 11.81
CA CYS A 91 14.04 4.56 12.16
C CYS A 91 14.87 4.48 13.45
N GLY A 92 14.81 3.38 14.18
CA GLY A 92 15.56 3.21 15.44
C GLY A 92 14.86 3.77 16.69
N PRO A 93 15.43 3.51 17.89
CA PRO A 93 14.74 3.75 19.15
C PRO A 93 14.52 5.22 19.51
N ASP A 94 15.32 6.12 18.96
CA ASP A 94 15.25 7.56 19.24
C ASP A 94 14.32 8.32 18.28
N TRP A 95 13.72 7.64 17.30
CA TRP A 95 12.81 8.24 16.37
C TRP A 95 11.39 8.30 16.93
N SER A 96 10.81 9.48 16.91
CA SER A 96 9.39 9.67 17.19
C SER A 96 8.70 10.24 15.97
N MET A 97 7.56 9.68 15.58
CA MET A 97 6.75 10.22 14.51
C MET A 97 6.23 11.61 14.92
N LYS A 98 6.63 12.62 14.18
CA LYS A 98 6.02 13.95 14.29
C LYS A 98 4.84 13.98 13.31
N THR A 99 3.70 14.42 13.79
CA THR A 99 2.52 14.64 12.94
C THR A 99 2.77 15.80 11.97
N SER A 100 2.07 15.82 10.84
CA SER A 100 2.27 16.82 9.78
C SER A 100 1.73 18.22 10.11
N GLY A 101 1.32 18.49 11.35
CA GLY A 101 0.67 19.73 11.77
C GLY A 101 -0.84 19.80 11.50
N LYS A 102 -1.36 18.93 10.64
CA LYS A 102 -2.81 18.74 10.47
C LYS A 102 -3.42 17.89 11.59
N GLU A 103 -2.58 17.22 12.33
CA GLU A 103 -2.90 16.20 13.33
C GLU A 103 -2.33 16.54 14.70
N ASP A 104 -2.11 17.83 14.96
CA ASP A 104 -1.49 18.32 16.22
C ASP A 104 -2.21 17.86 17.51
N LYS A 105 -3.42 17.32 17.36
CA LYS A 105 -4.22 16.77 18.45
C LYS A 105 -4.17 15.26 18.56
N LEU A 106 -3.46 14.58 17.64
CA LEU A 106 -3.34 13.11 17.60
C LEU A 106 -2.01 12.68 18.18
N PHE A 107 -2.04 11.85 19.20
CA PHE A 107 -0.83 11.31 19.81
C PHE A 107 -0.12 10.28 18.95
N SER A 108 -0.85 9.49 18.18
CA SER A 108 -0.29 8.56 17.21
C SER A 108 -1.38 8.04 16.28
N PRO A 109 -1.21 8.08 14.96
CA PRO A 109 -2.09 7.42 14.02
C PRO A 109 -1.82 5.92 13.91
N TYR A 110 -0.98 5.33 14.79
CA TYR A 110 -0.51 3.95 14.68
C TYR A 110 -1.35 3.00 15.54
N LEU A 111 -1.76 1.89 14.94
CA LEU A 111 -2.56 0.84 15.56
C LEU A 111 -1.75 -0.46 15.61
N LYS A 112 -1.55 -1.01 16.82
CA LYS A 112 -0.80 -2.26 17.04
C LYS A 112 -1.52 -3.18 18.03
N ARG A 113 -1.81 -2.68 19.21
CA ARG A 113 -2.37 -3.44 20.34
C ARG A 113 -3.61 -4.29 20.00
N PRO A 114 -4.61 -3.81 19.24
CA PRO A 114 -5.77 -4.62 18.91
C PRO A 114 -5.42 -5.91 18.16
N PHE A 115 -4.39 -5.88 17.36
CA PHE A 115 -3.92 -7.03 16.57
C PHE A 115 -3.14 -8.02 17.42
N GLU A 116 -2.28 -7.53 18.30
CA GLU A 116 -1.55 -8.36 19.27
C GLU A 116 -2.51 -9.12 20.19
N GLU A 117 -3.55 -8.44 20.71
CA GLU A 117 -4.58 -9.08 21.54
C GLU A 117 -5.42 -10.08 20.75
N ALA A 118 -5.74 -9.79 19.50
CA ALA A 118 -6.49 -10.69 18.64
C ALA A 118 -5.71 -11.99 18.34
N ILE A 119 -4.41 -11.90 18.12
CA ILE A 119 -3.52 -13.07 17.94
C ILE A 119 -3.44 -13.85 19.25
N LYS A 120 -3.17 -13.19 20.36
CA LYS A 120 -3.04 -13.80 21.69
C LYS A 120 -4.28 -14.58 22.11
N GLN A 121 -5.46 -14.09 21.74
CA GLN A 121 -6.74 -14.75 22.04
C GLN A 121 -7.22 -15.69 20.92
N GLY A 122 -6.43 -15.93 19.88
CA GLY A 122 -6.78 -16.84 18.79
C GLY A 122 -7.92 -16.34 17.89
N LEU A 123 -8.25 -15.04 17.93
CA LEU A 123 -9.30 -14.46 17.08
C LEU A 123 -8.86 -14.35 15.61
N ILE A 124 -7.58 -14.08 15.39
CA ILE A 124 -6.94 -14.07 14.06
C ILE A 124 -5.73 -15.00 14.07
N PRO A 125 -5.34 -15.55 12.91
CA PRO A 125 -4.19 -16.43 12.79
C PRO A 125 -2.88 -15.80 13.27
N SER A 126 -2.04 -16.59 13.95
CA SER A 126 -0.76 -16.12 14.51
C SER A 126 0.28 -15.71 13.47
N ASN A 127 0.19 -16.25 12.26
CA ASN A 127 1.04 -15.85 11.14
C ASN A 127 0.73 -14.46 10.57
N LEU A 128 -0.37 -13.82 11.03
CA LEU A 128 -0.74 -12.44 10.68
C LEU A 128 -0.16 -11.41 11.67
N ASN A 129 0.99 -11.69 12.24
CA ASN A 129 1.69 -10.84 13.21
C ASN A 129 2.25 -9.54 12.62
N THR A 130 2.20 -9.39 11.30
CA THR A 130 2.59 -8.17 10.60
C THR A 130 1.44 -7.17 10.43
N ILE A 131 0.20 -7.53 10.81
CA ILE A 131 -0.92 -6.59 10.77
C ILE A 131 -0.72 -5.52 11.83
N THR A 132 -0.38 -4.33 11.37
CA THR A 132 -0.13 -3.14 12.18
C THR A 132 -0.02 -1.95 11.25
N GLY A 133 -0.11 -0.72 11.73
CA GLY A 133 0.15 0.43 10.87
C GLY A 133 -0.74 1.63 11.19
N THR A 134 -0.93 2.48 10.19
CA THR A 134 -1.54 3.79 10.35
C THR A 134 -2.96 3.85 9.82
N TRP A 135 -3.71 4.83 10.32
CA TRP A 135 -4.97 5.31 9.76
C TRP A 135 -4.83 6.79 9.38
N GLY A 136 -5.63 7.28 8.46
CA GLY A 136 -5.48 8.64 7.95
C GLY A 136 -6.47 9.65 8.53
N ALA A 137 -7.76 9.39 8.42
CA ALA A 137 -8.79 10.31 8.85
C ALA A 137 -10.06 9.60 9.32
N ILE A 138 -10.80 10.26 10.23
CA ILE A 138 -12.12 9.82 10.65
C ILE A 138 -13.12 10.97 10.47
N THR A 139 -14.21 10.70 9.75
CA THR A 139 -15.29 11.66 9.52
C THR A 139 -16.26 11.70 10.70
N ASP A 140 -17.12 12.72 10.76
CA ASP A 140 -18.17 12.81 11.78
C ASP A 140 -19.24 11.72 11.62
N GLN A 141 -19.36 11.13 10.43
CA GLN A 141 -20.24 10.01 10.13
C GLN A 141 -19.66 8.65 10.56
N GLY A 142 -18.44 8.63 11.07
CA GLY A 142 -17.76 7.40 11.51
C GLY A 142 -17.09 6.62 10.36
N ASP A 143 -16.73 7.28 9.29
CA ASP A 143 -15.87 6.68 8.25
C ASP A 143 -14.41 6.84 8.65
N LEU A 144 -13.73 5.73 8.88
CA LEU A 144 -12.29 5.66 9.14
C LEU A 144 -11.56 5.22 7.87
N SER A 145 -10.73 6.10 7.35
CA SER A 145 -10.12 5.95 6.02
C SER A 145 -8.61 5.79 6.06
N TYR A 146 -8.04 5.40 4.92
CA TYR A 146 -6.60 5.23 4.72
C TYR A 146 -5.96 4.28 5.75
N LEU A 147 -6.63 3.15 5.99
CA LEU A 147 -6.08 2.10 6.85
C LEU A 147 -4.97 1.37 6.09
N ASN A 148 -3.73 1.65 6.49
CA ASN A 148 -2.53 1.02 5.98
C ASN A 148 -2.01 0.03 7.03
N LEU A 149 -2.67 -1.11 7.15
CA LEU A 149 -2.48 -2.10 8.21
C LEU A 149 -1.94 -3.44 7.68
N VAL A 150 -1.96 -3.63 6.37
CA VAL A 150 -1.62 -4.90 5.72
C VAL A 150 -0.24 -4.78 5.09
N HIS A 151 0.62 -5.73 5.39
CA HIS A 151 1.99 -5.81 4.87
C HIS A 151 2.22 -7.17 4.23
N LEU A 152 2.41 -7.19 2.92
CA LEU A 152 2.58 -8.37 2.09
C LEU A 152 4.03 -8.44 1.61
N ALA A 153 4.86 -9.16 2.35
CA ALA A 153 6.25 -9.42 1.99
C ALA A 153 6.39 -10.56 0.97
N GLY A 154 7.51 -10.62 0.28
CA GLY A 154 7.83 -11.71 -0.64
C GLY A 154 6.96 -11.76 -1.89
N LEU A 155 6.59 -10.58 -2.42
CA LEU A 155 5.85 -10.42 -3.67
C LEU A 155 6.74 -9.76 -4.74
N ASP A 156 6.94 -10.44 -5.86
CA ASP A 156 7.48 -9.80 -7.06
C ASP A 156 6.36 -9.18 -7.89
N ALA A 157 6.15 -7.88 -7.77
CA ALA A 157 5.08 -7.19 -8.47
C ALA A 157 5.30 -7.08 -10.00
N THR A 158 6.40 -7.58 -10.53
CA THR A 158 6.57 -7.79 -11.98
C THR A 158 6.02 -9.13 -12.46
N ASN A 159 5.59 -9.99 -11.52
CA ASN A 159 4.93 -11.26 -11.78
C ASN A 159 3.42 -11.12 -11.57
N PRO A 160 2.57 -11.32 -12.59
CA PRO A 160 1.12 -11.17 -12.47
C PRO A 160 0.46 -12.18 -11.51
N ASP A 161 1.06 -13.36 -11.32
CA ASP A 161 0.55 -14.36 -10.37
C ASP A 161 0.79 -13.90 -8.92
N ASP A 162 1.95 -13.30 -8.65
CA ASP A 162 2.24 -12.70 -7.35
C ASP A 162 1.33 -11.51 -7.05
N LEU A 163 1.05 -10.66 -8.05
CA LEU A 163 0.08 -9.57 -7.91
C LEU A 163 -1.31 -10.11 -7.56
N THR A 164 -1.77 -11.14 -8.25
CA THR A 164 -3.06 -11.80 -7.98
C THR A 164 -3.11 -12.38 -6.58
N ARG A 165 -2.05 -13.09 -6.16
CA ARG A 165 -1.90 -13.62 -4.81
C ARG A 165 -1.94 -12.50 -3.77
N GLY A 166 -1.22 -11.42 -4.00
CA GLY A 166 -1.19 -10.25 -3.12
C GLY A 166 -2.55 -9.58 -2.96
N GLU A 167 -3.32 -9.46 -4.04
CA GLU A 167 -4.69 -8.91 -3.99
C GLU A 167 -5.64 -9.78 -3.15
N ILE A 168 -5.56 -11.10 -3.27
CA ILE A 168 -6.39 -12.04 -2.51
C ILE A 168 -5.98 -12.03 -1.03
N GLU A 169 -4.70 -12.21 -0.76
CA GLU A 169 -4.16 -12.28 0.60
C GLU A 169 -4.33 -10.96 1.35
N GLY A 170 -4.07 -9.84 0.68
CA GLY A 170 -4.20 -8.53 1.31
C GLY A 170 -5.64 -8.21 1.71
N ARG A 171 -6.62 -8.55 0.89
CA ARG A 171 -8.04 -8.40 1.27
C ARG A 171 -8.42 -9.33 2.42
N TYR A 172 -7.92 -10.55 2.43
CA TYR A 172 -8.10 -11.46 3.55
C TYR A 172 -7.54 -10.88 4.84
N GLN A 173 -6.30 -10.39 4.83
CA GLN A 173 -5.66 -9.77 6.00
C GLN A 173 -6.43 -8.52 6.47
N ALA A 174 -6.91 -7.68 5.57
CA ALA A 174 -7.73 -6.52 5.92
C ALA A 174 -9.03 -6.92 6.64
N ILE A 175 -9.70 -7.99 6.22
CA ILE A 175 -10.88 -8.52 6.94
C ILE A 175 -10.51 -9.03 8.33
N GLN A 176 -9.34 -9.67 8.51
CA GLN A 176 -8.87 -10.07 9.84
C GLN A 176 -8.55 -8.85 10.71
N ALA A 177 -7.96 -7.80 10.12
CA ALA A 177 -7.73 -6.54 10.82
C ALA A 177 -9.04 -5.91 11.33
N ILE A 178 -10.09 -5.88 10.51
CA ILE A 178 -11.42 -5.40 10.92
C ILE A 178 -11.98 -6.22 12.08
N LYS A 179 -11.86 -7.55 12.07
CA LYS A 179 -12.31 -8.41 13.18
C LYS A 179 -11.59 -8.05 14.48
N ALA A 180 -10.26 -7.85 14.42
CA ALA A 180 -9.47 -7.46 15.59
C ALA A 180 -9.88 -6.08 16.13
N LEU A 181 -10.02 -5.08 15.25
CA LEU A 181 -10.45 -3.74 15.62
C LEU A 181 -11.85 -3.75 16.27
N LYS A 182 -12.79 -4.49 15.71
CA LYS A 182 -14.15 -4.61 16.29
C LYS A 182 -14.15 -5.14 17.72
N LYS A 183 -13.25 -6.04 18.04
CA LYS A 183 -13.20 -6.71 19.35
C LYS A 183 -12.36 -5.95 20.36
N PHE A 184 -11.27 -5.33 19.94
CA PHE A 184 -10.22 -4.84 20.83
C PHE A 184 -9.95 -3.34 20.73
N ASN A 185 -10.63 -2.62 19.84
CA ASN A 185 -10.44 -1.17 19.72
C ASN A 185 -11.75 -0.43 20.04
N PRO A 186 -11.82 0.27 21.19
CA PRO A 186 -12.98 1.06 21.55
C PRO A 186 -13.44 2.00 20.45
N GLY A 187 -14.74 2.04 20.19
CA GLY A 187 -15.34 2.80 19.10
C GLY A 187 -15.47 2.02 17.78
N CYS A 188 -14.84 0.85 17.65
CA CYS A 188 -14.91 0.03 16.43
C CYS A 188 -15.92 -1.12 16.50
N GLU A 189 -16.71 -1.27 17.56
CA GLU A 189 -17.57 -2.43 17.79
C GLU A 189 -18.57 -2.69 16.65
N ASN A 190 -19.08 -1.64 16.05
CA ASN A 190 -20.01 -1.68 14.92
C ASN A 190 -19.36 -1.47 13.56
N ALA A 191 -18.03 -1.41 13.52
CA ALA A 191 -17.31 -1.15 12.30
C ALA A 191 -17.55 -2.23 11.23
N LYS A 192 -17.62 -1.80 9.98
CA LYS A 192 -17.77 -2.65 8.80
C LYS A 192 -16.79 -2.19 7.74
N LEU A 193 -16.40 -3.10 6.85
CA LEU A 193 -15.69 -2.71 5.66
C LEU A 193 -16.54 -1.73 4.85
N ARG A 194 -15.95 -0.59 4.49
CA ARG A 194 -16.54 0.36 3.56
C ARG A 194 -16.10 0.06 2.13
N ASN A 195 -14.80 0.06 1.90
CA ASN A 195 -14.22 -0.29 0.61
C ASN A 195 -12.74 -0.68 0.76
N PHE A 196 -12.23 -1.39 -0.24
CA PHE A 196 -10.79 -1.52 -0.48
C PHE A 196 -10.30 -0.45 -1.43
N GLY A 197 -8.99 -0.18 -1.43
CA GLY A 197 -8.33 0.47 -2.55
C GLY A 197 -8.57 -0.33 -3.85
N MET A 198 -8.52 0.34 -4.97
CA MET A 198 -8.81 -0.29 -6.28
C MET A 198 -7.80 -1.39 -6.61
N THR A 199 -6.53 -1.16 -6.27
CA THR A 199 -5.41 -2.06 -6.54
C THR A 199 -4.51 -2.16 -5.34
N ILE A 200 -3.69 -3.21 -5.31
CA ILE A 200 -2.59 -3.36 -4.36
C ILE A 200 -1.59 -2.20 -4.50
N GLY A 201 -1.10 -1.72 -3.37
CA GLY A 201 -0.04 -0.70 -3.32
C GLY A 201 1.33 -1.34 -3.44
N ILE A 202 1.92 -1.26 -4.61
CA ILE A 202 3.26 -1.75 -4.89
C ILE A 202 4.29 -0.75 -4.39
N ARG A 203 5.39 -1.23 -3.82
CA ARG A 203 6.43 -0.41 -3.21
C ARG A 203 7.81 -0.59 -3.85
N ASP A 204 8.09 -1.75 -4.37
CA ASP A 204 9.41 -2.10 -4.93
C ASP A 204 9.23 -3.03 -6.13
N THR A 205 9.91 -2.72 -7.22
CA THR A 205 9.94 -3.51 -8.42
C THR A 205 11.29 -3.37 -9.12
N ARG A 206 11.31 -2.90 -10.37
CA ARG A 206 12.52 -2.64 -11.13
C ARG A 206 13.02 -1.21 -10.90
N LYS A 207 14.32 -1.08 -10.83
CA LYS A 207 15.06 0.19 -10.78
C LYS A 207 15.95 0.29 -12.01
N ILE A 208 15.96 1.43 -12.68
CA ILE A 208 16.82 1.68 -13.83
C ILE A 208 18.27 1.85 -13.34
N ASP A 209 19.21 1.17 -14.00
CA ASP A 209 20.64 1.42 -13.79
C ASP A 209 21.02 2.66 -14.61
N ALA A 210 20.76 3.83 -14.04
CA ALA A 210 20.92 5.12 -14.70
C ALA A 210 22.26 5.77 -14.37
N LYS A 211 22.70 6.69 -15.27
CA LYS A 211 23.90 7.49 -15.03
C LYS A 211 23.80 8.34 -13.76
N TYR A 212 22.59 8.78 -13.41
CA TYR A 212 22.29 9.53 -12.19
C TYR A 212 21.12 8.85 -11.47
N ASN A 213 21.34 8.41 -10.23
CA ASN A 213 20.33 7.88 -9.33
C ASN A 213 20.08 8.91 -8.24
N MET A 214 18.82 9.13 -7.91
CA MET A 214 18.40 9.96 -6.76
C MET A 214 18.37 9.12 -5.49
#